data_2783c3cc5d47e78ff9649a84070f9e31
#
_entry.id   2783c3cc5d47e78ff9649a84070f9e31
#
_cell.length_a   1.000
_cell.length_b   1.000
_cell.length_c   1.000
_cell.angle_alpha   90.00
_cell.angle_beta   90.00
_cell.angle_gamma   90.00
#
_symmetry.space_group_name_H-M   'P 1'
#
loop_
_entity.id
_entity.type
_entity.pdbx_description
1 polymer ?
#
loop_
_entity_poly.entity_id
_entity_poly.type
_entity_poly.pdbx_seq_one_letter_code
_entity_poly.pdbx_strand_id
1 'polypeptide(L)'
;MDGKKNDTTPEQEGQKLKMELDEGDHEVEIRKAGVGSARKKVFVGERMTQPLTLTIEPAVPEGFTNRLGMKFVPVPGTRILMCIHETRNQDYAAYAAANNGVDDHWKNPVFELLKKYTIPKDANHPVVNVSWEDATAFCAWLGRQEGKTYRLPTDHEWSCAVGIGSQEKAGATPEEKNGKVAGYPWGASYPPSKNNVGNYADLTYVKGEAAETGYMGDYDDGALLTAGVMSYPANKLGIFDLGGNVWEWCQDLYTPGHDSSVQRGGSFDFGGRGLLTSSYRSSHPPGWRSFLSGFRCVVVVGGSSP
;
A
#
# COMPACT_ATOMS: atom_id res chain seq x y z
N MET A 1 -0.02 44.23 -8.24
CA MET A 1 -1.11 43.31 -7.75
C MET A 1 -1.96 43.00 -8.96
N ASP A 2 -1.78 41.80 -9.52
CA ASP A 2 -2.53 41.44 -10.70
C ASP A 2 -4.00 41.29 -10.35
N GLY A 3 -4.86 42.02 -11.09
CA GLY A 3 -6.30 41.94 -10.92
C GLY A 3 -6.79 40.54 -11.22
N LYS A 4 -7.49 39.89 -10.29
CA LYS A 4 -8.11 38.59 -10.48
C LYS A 4 -9.16 38.70 -11.57
N LYS A 5 -8.81 38.36 -12.81
CA LYS A 5 -9.81 38.01 -13.84
C LYS A 5 -10.28 36.59 -13.56
N ASN A 6 -11.50 36.44 -13.08
CA ASN A 6 -12.13 35.15 -12.90
C ASN A 6 -12.93 34.83 -14.17
N ASP A 7 -12.42 33.94 -15.00
CA ASP A 7 -13.16 33.38 -16.13
C ASP A 7 -13.52 31.92 -15.83
N THR A 8 -14.70 31.48 -16.26
CA THR A 8 -15.15 30.10 -16.03
C THR A 8 -14.54 29.17 -17.08
N THR A 9 -13.93 28.08 -16.62
CA THR A 9 -13.45 27.02 -17.54
C THR A 9 -14.61 26.36 -18.27
N PRO A 10 -14.44 26.02 -19.57
CA PRO A 10 -15.44 25.28 -20.31
C PRO A 10 -15.74 23.93 -19.66
N GLU A 11 -17.01 23.53 -19.63
CA GLU A 11 -17.43 22.24 -19.05
C GLU A 11 -17.21 21.03 -19.97
N GLN A 12 -16.93 21.26 -21.26
CA GLN A 12 -16.77 20.21 -22.26
C GLN A 12 -15.32 20.02 -22.68
N GLU A 13 -14.93 18.77 -22.87
CA GLU A 13 -13.60 18.39 -23.34
C GLU A 13 -13.32 18.99 -24.73
N GLY A 14 -12.15 19.62 -24.88
CA GLY A 14 -11.73 20.26 -26.14
C GLY A 14 -12.14 21.73 -26.35
N GLN A 15 -12.90 22.34 -25.44
CA GLN A 15 -13.18 23.78 -25.50
C GLN A 15 -11.95 24.58 -25.00
N LYS A 16 -11.66 25.69 -25.73
CA LYS A 16 -10.56 26.60 -25.39
C LYS A 16 -11.10 27.83 -24.67
N LEU A 17 -10.54 28.13 -23.48
CA LEU A 17 -10.75 29.40 -22.85
C LEU A 17 -9.82 30.44 -23.46
N LYS A 18 -10.35 31.59 -23.88
CA LYS A 18 -9.56 32.72 -24.34
C LYS A 18 -9.52 33.74 -23.22
N MET A 19 -8.31 34.08 -22.76
CA MET A 19 -8.07 35.08 -21.73
C MET A 19 -7.19 36.18 -22.30
N GLU A 20 -7.54 37.43 -22.04
CA GLU A 20 -6.74 38.60 -22.42
C GLU A 20 -5.96 39.04 -21.16
N LEU A 21 -4.64 39.08 -21.29
CA LEU A 21 -3.72 39.51 -20.26
C LEU A 21 -2.91 40.70 -20.78
N ASP A 22 -2.58 41.62 -19.88
CA ASP A 22 -1.70 42.74 -20.19
C ASP A 22 -0.26 42.24 -20.44
N GLU A 23 0.60 43.08 -21.01
CA GLU A 23 2.02 42.74 -21.19
C GLU A 23 2.72 42.55 -19.84
N GLY A 24 3.51 41.48 -19.70
CA GLY A 24 4.28 41.20 -18.50
C GLY A 24 4.26 39.73 -18.07
N ASP A 25 4.75 39.53 -16.85
CA ASP A 25 4.76 38.24 -16.18
C ASP A 25 3.42 37.98 -15.49
N HIS A 26 2.80 36.84 -15.80
CA HIS A 26 1.55 36.40 -15.21
C HIS A 26 1.66 35.01 -14.61
N GLU A 27 0.91 34.76 -13.55
CA GLU A 27 0.67 33.40 -13.05
C GLU A 27 -0.78 33.01 -13.38
N VAL A 28 -0.93 32.01 -14.25
CA VAL A 28 -2.23 31.46 -14.63
C VAL A 28 -2.50 30.23 -13.79
N GLU A 29 -3.64 30.23 -13.08
CA GLU A 29 -4.11 29.10 -12.29
C GLU A 29 -5.47 28.63 -12.82
N ILE A 30 -5.62 27.33 -13.03
CA ILE A 30 -6.92 26.68 -13.23
C ILE A 30 -7.23 25.81 -12.03
N ARG A 31 -8.50 25.80 -11.61
CA ARG A 31 -9.00 24.97 -10.51
C ARG A 31 -10.27 24.27 -10.94
N LYS A 32 -10.38 23.00 -10.58
CA LYS A 32 -11.63 22.24 -10.74
C LYS A 32 -11.99 21.63 -9.38
N ALA A 33 -13.16 22.00 -8.87
CA ALA A 33 -13.64 21.51 -7.58
C ALA A 33 -13.64 19.98 -7.53
N GLY A 34 -13.09 19.39 -6.47
CA GLY A 34 -12.99 17.95 -6.28
C GLY A 34 -11.96 17.23 -7.16
N VAL A 35 -11.26 17.96 -8.05
CA VAL A 35 -10.25 17.37 -8.95
C VAL A 35 -8.85 17.87 -8.63
N GLY A 36 -8.64 19.18 -8.54
CA GLY A 36 -7.32 19.76 -8.27
C GLY A 36 -7.12 21.12 -8.92
N SER A 37 -5.86 21.52 -9.01
CA SER A 37 -5.45 22.77 -9.67
C SER A 37 -4.16 22.59 -10.45
N ALA A 38 -3.93 23.52 -11.38
CA ALA A 38 -2.64 23.65 -12.07
C ALA A 38 -2.26 25.11 -12.18
N ARG A 39 -0.97 25.43 -12.05
CA ARG A 39 -0.42 26.77 -12.18
C ARG A 39 0.73 26.81 -13.17
N LYS A 40 0.84 27.91 -13.88
CA LYS A 40 1.98 28.16 -14.77
C LYS A 40 2.30 29.65 -14.83
N LYS A 41 3.58 29.98 -14.72
CA LYS A 41 4.05 31.31 -15.01
C LYS A 41 4.21 31.48 -16.52
N VAL A 42 3.67 32.56 -17.06
CA VAL A 42 3.73 32.90 -18.48
C VAL A 42 4.13 34.36 -18.63
N PHE A 43 4.98 34.64 -19.62
CA PHE A 43 5.27 36.00 -20.03
C PHE A 43 4.38 36.32 -21.26
N VAL A 44 3.70 37.45 -21.22
CA VAL A 44 2.88 37.96 -22.31
C VAL A 44 3.58 39.18 -22.89
N GLY A 45 4.04 39.09 -24.13
CA GLY A 45 4.57 40.23 -24.87
C GLY A 45 3.51 40.94 -25.68
N GLU A 46 3.87 42.12 -26.23
CA GLU A 46 2.97 42.94 -27.03
C GLU A 46 2.40 42.15 -28.24
N ARG A 47 1.07 42.13 -28.35
CA ARG A 47 0.32 41.44 -29.42
C ARG A 47 0.59 39.95 -29.60
N MET A 48 1.09 39.26 -28.55
CA MET A 48 1.29 37.83 -28.60
C MET A 48 0.02 37.04 -28.29
N THR A 49 -0.24 36.01 -29.08
CA THR A 49 -1.23 34.96 -28.76
C THR A 49 -0.51 33.63 -28.73
N GLN A 50 -0.51 32.97 -27.58
CA GLN A 50 0.11 31.66 -27.48
C GLN A 50 -0.81 30.66 -26.78
N PRO A 51 -0.83 29.40 -27.25
CA PRO A 51 -1.59 28.37 -26.57
C PRO A 51 -0.90 28.00 -25.25
N LEU A 52 -1.67 27.94 -24.17
CA LEU A 52 -1.22 27.47 -22.88
C LEU A 52 -1.97 26.20 -22.53
N THR A 53 -1.23 25.11 -22.38
CA THR A 53 -1.78 23.84 -21.85
C THR A 53 -1.41 23.73 -20.40
N LEU A 54 -2.43 23.54 -19.56
CA LEU A 54 -2.31 23.26 -18.13
C LEU A 54 -3.00 21.93 -17.86
N THR A 55 -2.25 20.99 -17.28
CA THR A 55 -2.83 19.72 -16.80
C THR A 55 -3.14 19.88 -15.32
N ILE A 56 -4.41 19.71 -14.96
CA ILE A 56 -4.81 19.75 -13.54
C ILE A 56 -4.26 18.50 -12.87
N GLU A 57 -3.31 18.70 -11.98
CA GLU A 57 -2.89 17.62 -11.09
C GLU A 57 -4.01 17.34 -10.08
N PRO A 58 -4.39 16.07 -9.89
CA PRO A 58 -5.35 15.73 -8.84
C PRO A 58 -4.87 16.26 -7.50
N ALA A 59 -5.76 16.85 -6.72
CA ALA A 59 -5.44 17.23 -5.36
C ALA A 59 -4.98 15.97 -4.62
N VAL A 60 -3.82 16.06 -3.95
CA VAL A 60 -3.36 14.96 -3.08
C VAL A 60 -4.39 14.83 -1.97
N PRO A 61 -5.09 13.71 -1.84
CA PRO A 61 -6.10 13.56 -0.81
C PRO A 61 -5.44 13.64 0.56
N GLU A 62 -6.10 14.30 1.51
CA GLU A 62 -5.63 14.30 2.89
C GLU A 62 -5.78 12.90 3.50
N GLY A 63 -4.79 12.50 4.30
CA GLY A 63 -4.89 11.29 5.09
C GLY A 63 -5.98 11.43 6.17
N PHE A 64 -6.52 10.31 6.63
CA PHE A 64 -7.51 10.29 7.70
C PHE A 64 -7.34 9.08 8.62
N THR A 65 -8.02 9.11 9.75
CA THR A 65 -8.13 7.96 10.65
C THR A 65 -9.58 7.48 10.66
N ASN A 66 -9.79 6.20 10.45
CA ASN A 66 -11.12 5.61 10.41
C ASN A 66 -11.66 5.32 11.83
N ARG A 67 -12.90 4.82 11.91
CA ARG A 67 -13.57 4.50 13.18
C ARG A 67 -12.90 3.41 14.03
N LEU A 68 -12.07 2.56 13.43
CA LEU A 68 -11.27 1.55 14.12
C LEU A 68 -9.91 2.09 14.59
N GLY A 69 -9.61 3.37 14.34
CA GLY A 69 -8.33 3.97 14.65
C GLY A 69 -7.22 3.61 13.64
N MET A 70 -7.56 3.03 12.48
CA MET A 70 -6.62 2.78 11.40
C MET A 70 -6.36 4.08 10.65
N LYS A 71 -5.09 4.47 10.54
CA LYS A 71 -4.66 5.69 9.83
C LYS A 71 -4.34 5.37 8.38
N PHE A 72 -4.78 6.23 7.48
CA PHE A 72 -4.58 6.12 6.03
C PHE A 72 -3.84 7.33 5.49
N VAL A 73 -2.89 7.08 4.59
CA VAL A 73 -2.06 8.12 3.96
C VAL A 73 -2.07 7.98 2.44
N PRO A 74 -1.89 9.09 1.69
CA PRO A 74 -1.88 9.06 0.24
C PRO A 74 -0.66 8.31 -0.30
N VAL A 75 -0.86 7.54 -1.38
CA VAL A 75 0.19 6.87 -2.12
C VAL A 75 0.39 7.58 -3.47
N PRO A 76 1.53 8.26 -3.68
CA PRO A 76 1.82 8.98 -4.91
C PRO A 76 1.72 8.09 -6.16
N GLY A 77 1.19 8.64 -7.24
CA GLY A 77 0.98 7.90 -8.50
C GLY A 77 -0.28 7.03 -8.53
N THR A 78 -1.10 7.08 -7.49
CA THR A 78 -2.34 6.31 -7.36
C THR A 78 -3.52 7.19 -6.97
N ARG A 79 -4.71 6.59 -6.92
CA ARG A 79 -5.94 7.22 -6.41
C ARG A 79 -6.42 6.54 -5.14
N ILE A 80 -5.50 6.20 -4.25
CA ILE A 80 -5.83 5.56 -2.98
C ILE A 80 -5.16 6.25 -1.79
N LEU A 81 -5.75 6.02 -0.63
CA LEU A 81 -5.08 6.14 0.66
C LEU A 81 -4.82 4.72 1.17
N MET A 82 -3.62 4.43 1.63
CA MET A 82 -3.24 3.13 2.18
C MET A 82 -3.14 3.18 3.70
N CYS A 83 -3.63 2.15 4.36
CA CYS A 83 -3.43 1.98 5.80
C CYS A 83 -1.93 1.93 6.11
N ILE A 84 -1.50 2.69 7.12
CA ILE A 84 -0.08 2.79 7.47
C ILE A 84 0.49 1.50 8.07
N HIS A 85 -0.35 0.57 8.49
CA HIS A 85 0.02 -0.71 9.09
C HIS A 85 -0.83 -1.86 8.53
N GLU A 86 -0.38 -3.07 8.72
CA GLU A 86 -1.15 -4.31 8.48
C GLU A 86 -2.43 -4.31 9.33
N THR A 87 -3.50 -4.95 8.85
CA THR A 87 -4.74 -5.11 9.64
C THR A 87 -4.45 -5.91 10.90
N ARG A 88 -4.82 -5.35 12.06
CA ARG A 88 -4.47 -5.91 13.37
C ARG A 88 -5.52 -6.92 13.86
N ASN A 89 -5.13 -7.76 14.80
CA ASN A 89 -6.06 -8.66 15.48
C ASN A 89 -7.27 -7.91 16.07
N GLN A 90 -7.09 -6.74 16.68
CA GLN A 90 -8.20 -5.93 17.20
C GLN A 90 -9.15 -5.42 16.12
N ASP A 91 -8.62 -5.06 14.94
CA ASP A 91 -9.43 -4.56 13.82
C ASP A 91 -10.28 -5.69 13.25
N TYR A 92 -9.67 -6.86 13.07
CA TYR A 92 -10.37 -8.03 12.56
C TYR A 92 -11.37 -8.62 13.59
N ALA A 93 -11.04 -8.55 14.88
CA ALA A 93 -11.96 -8.94 15.95
C ALA A 93 -13.23 -8.09 15.96
N ALA A 94 -13.12 -6.78 15.70
CA ALA A 94 -14.29 -5.91 15.56
C ALA A 94 -15.20 -6.32 14.39
N TYR A 95 -14.59 -6.72 13.26
CA TYR A 95 -15.33 -7.28 12.13
C TYR A 95 -16.03 -8.60 12.49
N ALA A 96 -15.29 -9.54 13.09
CA ALA A 96 -15.81 -10.84 13.47
C ALA A 96 -16.95 -10.74 14.48
N ALA A 97 -16.87 -9.82 15.43
CA ALA A 97 -17.94 -9.57 16.41
C ALA A 97 -19.21 -8.96 15.77
N ALA A 98 -19.06 -8.23 14.66
CA ALA A 98 -20.17 -7.57 13.98
C ALA A 98 -20.83 -8.44 12.90
N ASN A 99 -20.28 -9.62 12.57
CA ASN A 99 -20.74 -10.45 11.47
C ASN A 99 -20.81 -11.92 11.88
N ASN A 100 -21.94 -12.56 11.63
CA ASN A 100 -22.10 -13.99 11.85
C ASN A 100 -21.38 -14.78 10.75
N GLY A 101 -20.80 -15.94 11.11
CA GLY A 101 -20.20 -16.87 10.16
C GLY A 101 -18.78 -16.49 9.70
N VAL A 102 -18.13 -15.52 10.36
CA VAL A 102 -16.70 -15.28 10.14
C VAL A 102 -15.93 -16.49 10.64
N ASP A 103 -15.05 -17.00 9.78
CA ASP A 103 -14.22 -18.16 10.08
C ASP A 103 -13.31 -17.89 11.30
N ASP A 104 -13.09 -18.90 12.12
CA ASP A 104 -12.36 -18.79 13.39
C ASP A 104 -10.86 -19.14 13.27
N HIS A 105 -10.34 -19.46 12.08
CA HIS A 105 -8.93 -19.84 11.88
C HIS A 105 -7.94 -18.75 12.34
N TRP A 106 -8.30 -17.48 12.22
CA TRP A 106 -7.49 -16.36 12.69
C TRP A 106 -7.30 -16.33 14.22
N LYS A 107 -8.21 -16.96 14.99
CA LYS A 107 -8.13 -16.99 16.45
C LYS A 107 -7.06 -17.94 16.99
N ASN A 108 -6.68 -18.95 16.22
CA ASN A 108 -5.74 -19.99 16.64
C ASN A 108 -4.74 -20.32 15.51
N PRO A 109 -3.93 -19.36 15.06
CA PRO A 109 -2.90 -19.64 14.08
C PRO A 109 -1.83 -20.53 14.71
N VAL A 110 -1.70 -21.76 14.22
CA VAL A 110 -0.73 -22.74 14.69
C VAL A 110 0.47 -22.75 13.75
N PHE A 111 1.64 -22.57 14.29
CA PHE A 111 2.90 -22.79 13.59
C PHE A 111 3.29 -24.27 13.73
N GLU A 112 2.89 -25.11 12.76
CA GLU A 112 3.02 -26.56 12.89
C GLU A 112 4.47 -27.06 12.99
N LEU A 113 5.40 -26.35 12.33
CA LEU A 113 6.84 -26.69 12.38
C LEU A 113 7.43 -26.50 13.79
N LEU A 114 6.91 -25.56 14.57
CA LEU A 114 7.35 -25.30 15.93
C LEU A 114 6.17 -25.42 16.90
N LYS A 115 5.69 -26.62 17.11
CA LYS A 115 4.56 -26.92 18.03
C LYS A 115 4.68 -26.31 19.43
N LYS A 116 5.87 -25.82 19.81
CA LYS A 116 6.11 -25.13 21.08
C LYS A 116 5.79 -23.63 21.05
N TYR A 117 5.59 -23.04 19.87
CA TYR A 117 5.33 -21.61 19.73
C TYR A 117 3.94 -21.35 19.12
N THR A 118 3.25 -20.38 19.67
CA THR A 118 1.97 -19.88 19.15
C THR A 118 2.20 -18.48 18.61
N ILE A 119 1.66 -18.19 17.45
CA ILE A 119 1.67 -16.83 16.88
C ILE A 119 1.01 -15.87 17.89
N PRO A 120 1.63 -14.73 18.22
CA PRO A 120 1.07 -13.76 19.15
C PRO A 120 -0.32 -13.29 18.73
N LYS A 121 -1.24 -13.22 19.69
CA LYS A 121 -2.64 -12.79 19.49
C LYS A 121 -2.90 -11.41 20.10
N ASP A 122 -1.85 -10.70 20.46
CA ASP A 122 -1.98 -9.37 21.02
C ASP A 122 -2.75 -8.47 20.05
N ALA A 123 -3.52 -7.55 20.63
CA ALA A 123 -4.42 -6.68 19.88
C ALA A 123 -3.73 -5.92 18.73
N ASN A 124 -2.45 -5.55 18.95
CA ASN A 124 -1.65 -4.77 17.99
C ASN A 124 -0.77 -5.62 17.05
N HIS A 125 -0.84 -6.95 17.11
CA HIS A 125 -0.18 -7.81 16.12
C HIS A 125 -1.02 -7.93 14.85
N PRO A 126 -0.41 -8.19 13.67
CA PRO A 126 -1.14 -8.40 12.44
C PRO A 126 -2.06 -9.61 12.56
N VAL A 127 -3.25 -9.51 12.01
CA VAL A 127 -4.10 -10.70 11.85
C VAL A 127 -3.49 -11.61 10.79
N VAL A 128 -3.39 -12.88 11.11
CA VAL A 128 -2.88 -13.92 10.21
C VAL A 128 -3.87 -15.07 10.08
N ASN A 129 -3.55 -16.02 9.23
CA ASN A 129 -4.41 -17.19 8.96
C ASN A 129 -5.78 -16.79 8.39
N VAL A 130 -5.77 -15.73 7.59
CA VAL A 130 -6.90 -15.18 6.84
C VAL A 130 -6.67 -15.39 5.34
N SER A 131 -7.71 -15.81 4.64
CA SER A 131 -7.69 -15.98 3.18
C SER A 131 -7.84 -14.63 2.46
N TRP A 132 -7.64 -14.61 1.15
CA TRP A 132 -7.95 -13.46 0.32
C TRP A 132 -9.44 -13.09 0.39
N GLU A 133 -10.30 -14.11 0.45
CA GLU A 133 -11.75 -13.95 0.58
C GLU A 133 -12.11 -13.31 1.92
N ASP A 134 -11.50 -13.75 3.02
CA ASP A 134 -11.67 -13.18 4.36
C ASP A 134 -11.24 -11.71 4.41
N ALA A 135 -10.09 -11.39 3.82
CA ALA A 135 -9.54 -10.05 3.76
C ALA A 135 -10.44 -9.10 2.92
N THR A 136 -10.95 -9.62 1.80
CA THR A 136 -11.90 -8.89 0.94
C THR A 136 -13.23 -8.64 1.66
N ALA A 137 -13.74 -9.63 2.38
CA ALA A 137 -14.97 -9.50 3.17
C ALA A 137 -14.83 -8.47 4.30
N PHE A 138 -13.67 -8.42 4.98
CA PHE A 138 -13.36 -7.38 5.96
C PHE A 138 -13.40 -5.98 5.32
N CYS A 139 -12.72 -5.78 4.19
CA CYS A 139 -12.72 -4.51 3.46
C CYS A 139 -14.14 -4.08 3.06
N ALA A 140 -14.93 -4.99 2.53
CA ALA A 140 -16.31 -4.73 2.13
C ALA A 140 -17.19 -4.36 3.34
N TRP A 141 -17.02 -5.04 4.48
CA TRP A 141 -17.71 -4.67 5.73
C TRP A 141 -17.34 -3.26 6.18
N LEU A 142 -16.04 -2.95 6.22
CA LEU A 142 -15.56 -1.63 6.65
C LEU A 142 -16.11 -0.53 5.72
N GLY A 143 -16.17 -0.80 4.43
CA GLY A 143 -16.76 0.09 3.43
C GLY A 143 -18.22 0.41 3.70
N ARG A 144 -19.03 -0.62 4.01
CA ARG A 144 -20.45 -0.44 4.39
C ARG A 144 -20.62 0.38 5.67
N GLN A 145 -19.69 0.21 6.64
CA GLN A 145 -19.74 0.94 7.91
C GLN A 145 -19.44 2.44 7.76
N GLU A 146 -18.68 2.84 6.76
CA GLU A 146 -18.17 4.21 6.62
C GLU A 146 -18.62 4.93 5.34
N GLY A 147 -19.37 4.25 4.46
CA GLY A 147 -19.81 4.83 3.20
C GLY A 147 -18.63 5.16 2.26
N LYS A 148 -17.56 4.37 2.32
CA LYS A 148 -16.34 4.53 1.51
C LYS A 148 -16.00 3.22 0.78
N THR A 149 -15.23 3.31 -0.28
CA THR A 149 -14.75 2.12 -0.99
C THR A 149 -13.44 1.65 -0.38
N TYR A 150 -13.50 0.66 0.49
CA TYR A 150 -12.34 -0.08 1.02
C TYR A 150 -12.12 -1.35 0.20
N ARG A 151 -10.87 -1.69 -0.04
CA ARG A 151 -10.47 -2.94 -0.71
C ARG A 151 -9.02 -3.30 -0.36
N LEU A 152 -8.55 -4.43 -0.84
CA LEU A 152 -7.12 -4.76 -0.87
C LEU A 152 -6.39 -3.81 -1.85
N PRO A 153 -5.10 -3.50 -1.64
CA PRO A 153 -4.31 -2.79 -2.64
C PRO A 153 -4.18 -3.62 -3.91
N THR A 154 -4.09 -2.98 -5.06
CA THR A 154 -3.58 -3.65 -6.25
C THR A 154 -2.08 -3.90 -6.11
N ASP A 155 -1.53 -4.85 -6.87
CA ASP A 155 -0.09 -5.11 -6.96
C ASP A 155 0.70 -3.83 -7.27
N HIS A 156 0.19 -3.02 -8.21
CA HIS A 156 0.82 -1.76 -8.57
C HIS A 156 0.74 -0.70 -7.45
N GLU A 157 -0.38 -0.58 -6.76
CA GLU A 157 -0.53 0.35 -5.63
C GLU A 157 0.42 -0.01 -4.48
N TRP A 158 0.58 -1.30 -4.22
CA TRP A 158 1.55 -1.78 -3.25
C TRP A 158 3.00 -1.45 -3.70
N SER A 159 3.32 -1.63 -4.99
CA SER A 159 4.62 -1.24 -5.55
C SER A 159 4.87 0.27 -5.47
N CYS A 160 3.83 1.10 -5.66
CA CYS A 160 3.93 2.55 -5.43
C CYS A 160 4.19 2.86 -3.95
N ALA A 161 3.52 2.18 -3.04
CA ALA A 161 3.68 2.38 -1.59
C ALA A 161 5.10 2.06 -1.11
N VAL A 162 5.71 0.98 -1.60
CA VAL A 162 7.11 0.63 -1.26
C VAL A 162 8.15 1.44 -2.05
N GLY A 163 7.73 2.22 -3.07
CA GLY A 163 8.56 3.17 -3.80
C GLY A 163 9.17 2.64 -5.11
N ILE A 164 8.67 1.54 -5.67
CA ILE A 164 9.18 0.98 -6.94
C ILE A 164 8.19 1.09 -8.11
N GLY A 165 6.97 1.59 -7.90
CA GLY A 165 5.90 1.58 -8.90
C GLY A 165 6.27 2.22 -10.24
N SER A 166 7.04 3.32 -10.23
CA SER A 166 7.52 4.00 -11.45
C SER A 166 8.67 3.26 -12.17
N GLN A 167 9.29 2.29 -11.52
CA GLN A 167 10.38 1.49 -12.08
C GLN A 167 9.88 0.20 -12.75
N GLU A 168 8.65 -0.17 -12.48
CA GLU A 168 8.04 -1.37 -13.05
C GLU A 168 7.51 -1.11 -14.46
N LYS A 169 7.56 -2.14 -15.31
CA LYS A 169 7.02 -2.05 -16.68
C LYS A 169 5.50 -1.85 -16.62
N ALA A 170 5.05 -0.75 -17.18
CA ALA A 170 3.61 -0.45 -17.27
C ALA A 170 2.86 -1.53 -18.07
N GLY A 171 1.68 -1.92 -17.59
CA GLY A 171 0.83 -2.93 -18.22
C GLY A 171 1.32 -4.38 -18.10
N ALA A 172 2.50 -4.63 -17.49
CA ALA A 172 2.97 -5.99 -17.24
C ALA A 172 2.17 -6.65 -16.08
N THR A 173 2.00 -7.96 -16.16
CA THR A 173 1.36 -8.76 -15.10
C THR A 173 2.23 -8.84 -13.85
N PRO A 174 1.69 -9.19 -12.67
CA PRO A 174 2.48 -9.41 -11.48
C PRO A 174 3.59 -10.45 -11.67
N GLU A 175 3.32 -11.53 -12.40
CA GLU A 175 4.30 -12.57 -12.76
C GLU A 175 5.47 -11.98 -13.56
N GLU A 176 5.19 -11.19 -14.60
CA GLU A 176 6.22 -10.56 -15.43
C GLU A 176 7.08 -9.55 -14.67
N LYS A 177 6.53 -8.92 -13.63
CA LYS A 177 7.22 -7.96 -12.76
C LYS A 177 8.04 -8.62 -11.65
N ASN A 178 7.77 -9.90 -11.33
CA ASN A 178 8.35 -10.59 -10.18
C ASN A 178 9.88 -10.60 -10.23
N GLY A 179 10.52 -10.02 -9.20
CA GLY A 179 11.98 -9.95 -9.07
C GLY A 179 12.69 -9.06 -10.09
N LYS A 180 12.00 -8.20 -10.85
CA LYS A 180 12.60 -7.40 -11.94
C LYS A 180 13.20 -6.07 -11.51
N VAL A 181 12.81 -5.52 -10.36
CA VAL A 181 13.35 -4.28 -9.80
C VAL A 181 14.25 -4.65 -8.62
N ALA A 182 15.49 -4.17 -8.66
CA ALA A 182 16.46 -4.40 -7.57
C ALA A 182 16.15 -3.54 -6.35
N GLY A 183 16.60 -3.99 -5.17
CA GLY A 183 16.47 -3.29 -3.90
C GLY A 183 15.42 -3.91 -2.98
N TYR A 184 15.46 -3.47 -1.73
CA TYR A 184 14.68 -3.99 -0.62
C TYR A 184 13.85 -2.87 0.01
N PRO A 185 12.81 -3.18 0.80
CA PRO A 185 12.04 -2.15 1.51
C PRO A 185 12.92 -1.22 2.38
N TRP A 186 14.03 -1.72 2.88
CA TRP A 186 15.01 -0.95 3.69
C TRP A 186 16.13 -0.27 2.87
N GLY A 187 16.26 -0.51 1.57
CA GLY A 187 17.30 0.08 0.71
C GLY A 187 18.00 -0.91 -0.22
N ALA A 188 19.26 -0.64 -0.56
CA ALA A 188 19.97 -1.41 -1.59
C ALA A 188 20.83 -2.57 -1.06
N SER A 189 21.28 -2.51 0.20
CA SER A 189 22.20 -3.50 0.78
C SER A 189 21.45 -4.73 1.31
N TYR A 190 22.10 -5.90 1.19
CA TYR A 190 21.68 -7.13 1.83
C TYR A 190 22.88 -7.83 2.48
N PRO A 191 22.80 -8.21 3.77
CA PRO A 191 21.72 -7.86 4.71
C PRO A 191 21.61 -6.34 4.93
N PRO A 192 20.57 -5.85 5.64
CA PRO A 192 20.48 -4.44 5.98
C PRO A 192 21.70 -4.00 6.79
N SER A 193 22.19 -2.79 6.56
CA SER A 193 23.35 -2.23 7.29
C SER A 193 23.01 -1.80 8.72
N LYS A 194 21.76 -1.85 9.10
CA LYS A 194 21.24 -1.51 10.43
C LYS A 194 20.31 -2.62 10.90
N ASN A 195 20.38 -2.95 12.17
CA ASN A 195 19.34 -3.74 12.82
C ASN A 195 18.04 -2.93 12.92
N ASN A 196 16.92 -3.64 13.12
CA ASN A 196 15.63 -3.00 13.34
C ASN A 196 15.05 -2.26 12.13
N VAL A 197 15.11 -2.86 10.95
CA VAL A 197 14.47 -2.33 9.73
C VAL A 197 13.17 -3.04 9.35
N GLY A 198 12.86 -4.16 9.98
CA GLY A 198 11.69 -4.99 9.77
C GLY A 198 11.86 -6.35 10.43
N ASN A 199 10.80 -7.14 10.48
CA ASN A 199 10.76 -8.47 11.09
C ASN A 199 10.97 -9.55 10.02
N TYR A 200 12.11 -10.26 10.11
CA TYR A 200 12.53 -11.26 9.11
C TYR A 200 13.09 -12.51 9.79
N ALA A 201 13.29 -13.59 9.04
CA ALA A 201 14.05 -14.74 9.56
C ALA A 201 15.51 -14.32 9.79
N ASP A 202 15.92 -14.24 11.03
CA ASP A 202 17.16 -13.66 11.53
C ASP A 202 17.83 -14.54 12.60
N LEU A 203 18.76 -13.98 13.36
CA LEU A 203 19.44 -14.69 14.45
C LEU A 203 18.48 -15.09 15.59
N THR A 204 17.50 -14.26 15.93
CA THR A 204 16.49 -14.60 16.94
C THR A 204 15.60 -15.75 16.45
N TYR A 205 15.19 -15.73 15.18
CA TYR A 205 14.42 -16.79 14.55
C TYR A 205 15.16 -18.15 14.61
N VAL A 206 16.46 -18.19 14.30
CA VAL A 206 17.27 -19.40 14.35
C VAL A 206 17.51 -19.89 15.78
N LYS A 207 17.81 -18.99 16.72
CA LYS A 207 17.96 -19.33 18.16
C LYS A 207 16.68 -19.94 18.74
N GLY A 208 15.52 -19.60 18.17
CA GLY A 208 14.24 -20.23 18.46
C GLY A 208 14.05 -21.60 17.83
N GLU A 209 15.05 -22.15 17.13
CA GLU A 209 15.00 -23.44 16.41
C GLU A 209 13.99 -23.45 15.26
N ALA A 210 13.66 -22.26 14.71
CA ALA A 210 12.64 -22.13 13.68
C ALA A 210 13.15 -22.49 12.29
N ALA A 211 14.46 -22.33 12.00
CA ALA A 211 15.10 -22.79 10.78
C ALA A 211 16.61 -22.92 10.96
N GLU A 212 17.24 -23.81 10.17
CA GLU A 212 18.69 -23.96 10.09
C GLU A 212 19.29 -23.22 8.88
N THR A 213 18.47 -22.86 7.90
CA THR A 213 18.89 -22.24 6.65
C THR A 213 17.87 -21.18 6.20
N GLY A 214 18.33 -20.24 5.36
CA GLY A 214 17.43 -19.25 4.75
C GLY A 214 17.15 -18.02 5.61
N TYR A 215 18.00 -17.76 6.62
CA TYR A 215 17.92 -16.60 7.49
C TYR A 215 19.02 -15.56 7.22
N MET A 216 18.86 -14.36 7.74
CA MET A 216 19.87 -13.30 7.68
C MET A 216 20.84 -13.41 8.87
N GLY A 217 22.02 -14.00 8.65
CA GLY A 217 22.99 -14.31 9.71
C GLY A 217 23.62 -13.11 10.42
N ASP A 218 23.60 -11.93 9.80
CA ASP A 218 24.17 -10.69 10.36
C ASP A 218 23.05 -9.69 10.74
N TYR A 219 21.84 -10.16 10.97
CA TYR A 219 20.68 -9.37 11.35
C TYR A 219 20.00 -9.95 12.59
N ASP A 220 19.47 -9.08 13.43
CA ASP A 220 18.72 -9.47 14.63
C ASP A 220 17.68 -8.38 14.93
N ASP A 221 16.41 -8.68 14.70
CA ASP A 221 15.29 -7.76 14.96
C ASP A 221 14.62 -7.99 16.33
N GLY A 222 14.97 -9.09 16.98
CA GLY A 222 14.52 -9.44 18.33
C GLY A 222 13.13 -10.10 18.37
N ALA A 223 12.47 -10.32 17.23
CA ALA A 223 11.17 -10.99 17.18
C ALA A 223 11.32 -12.43 16.67
N LEU A 224 10.76 -13.39 17.40
CA LEU A 224 10.79 -14.79 16.99
C LEU A 224 9.72 -15.12 15.93
N LEU A 225 8.55 -14.49 16.05
CA LEU A 225 7.37 -14.68 15.20
C LEU A 225 6.88 -13.30 14.75
N THR A 226 5.56 -13.08 14.58
CA THR A 226 5.06 -11.75 14.27
C THR A 226 5.44 -10.72 15.34
N ALA A 227 5.75 -9.51 14.93
CA ALA A 227 5.90 -8.35 15.79
C ALA A 227 4.60 -7.52 15.81
N GLY A 228 4.39 -6.72 16.84
CA GLY A 228 3.33 -5.71 16.82
C GLY A 228 3.52 -4.75 15.64
N VAL A 229 2.47 -4.41 14.94
CA VAL A 229 2.57 -3.47 13.80
C VAL A 229 3.19 -2.16 14.23
N MET A 230 3.94 -1.52 13.33
CA MET A 230 4.67 -0.26 13.59
C MET A 230 5.81 -0.39 14.62
N SER A 231 6.32 -1.59 14.86
CA SER A 231 7.49 -1.81 15.73
C SER A 231 8.80 -1.38 15.06
N TYR A 232 8.82 -1.26 13.76
CA TYR A 232 9.98 -0.90 12.94
C TYR A 232 9.77 0.45 12.24
N PRO A 233 10.83 1.09 11.70
CA PRO A 233 10.71 2.40 11.08
C PRO A 233 9.79 2.42 9.86
N ALA A 234 8.96 3.46 9.76
CA ALA A 234 8.17 3.71 8.56
C ALA A 234 9.04 4.13 7.37
N ASN A 235 8.53 3.90 6.17
CA ASN A 235 9.10 4.47 4.95
C ASN A 235 8.82 5.99 4.84
N LYS A 236 9.25 6.62 3.74
CA LYS A 236 9.08 8.07 3.50
C LYS A 236 7.62 8.54 3.44
N LEU A 237 6.67 7.64 3.20
CA LEU A 237 5.24 7.93 3.19
C LEU A 237 4.59 7.79 4.58
N GLY A 238 5.36 7.35 5.59
CA GLY A 238 4.83 7.04 6.92
C GLY A 238 4.12 5.68 6.98
N ILE A 239 4.40 4.78 6.03
CA ILE A 239 3.84 3.42 5.99
C ILE A 239 4.86 2.45 6.59
N PHE A 240 4.40 1.60 7.50
CA PHE A 240 5.18 0.63 8.23
C PHE A 240 5.03 -0.77 7.63
N ASP A 241 5.99 -1.64 7.94
CA ASP A 241 5.92 -3.08 7.70
C ASP A 241 5.61 -3.46 6.23
N LEU A 242 6.07 -2.65 5.24
CA LEU A 242 6.03 -3.01 3.82
C LEU A 242 7.10 -4.05 3.44
N GLY A 243 7.76 -4.62 4.42
CA GLY A 243 8.70 -5.71 4.25
C GLY A 243 8.87 -6.48 5.54
N GLY A 244 8.73 -7.80 5.47
CA GLY A 244 8.74 -8.69 6.61
C GLY A 244 7.41 -8.71 7.37
N ASN A 245 7.41 -9.15 8.58
CA ASN A 245 6.29 -9.40 9.47
C ASN A 245 5.30 -10.42 8.88
N VAL A 246 4.37 -10.02 8.01
CA VAL A 246 3.49 -10.95 7.31
C VAL A 246 3.34 -10.64 5.83
N TRP A 247 3.18 -11.66 5.00
CA TRP A 247 2.75 -11.50 3.61
C TRP A 247 1.42 -10.78 3.52
N GLU A 248 1.28 -9.87 2.57
CA GLU A 248 0.08 -9.06 2.40
C GLU A 248 -0.65 -9.42 1.11
N TRP A 249 -1.91 -9.84 1.24
CA TRP A 249 -2.78 -10.06 0.11
C TRP A 249 -2.99 -8.79 -0.72
N CYS A 250 -2.87 -8.92 -2.05
CA CYS A 250 -3.25 -7.91 -3.04
C CYS A 250 -4.49 -8.35 -3.82
N GLN A 251 -5.12 -7.39 -4.48
CA GLN A 251 -6.36 -7.63 -5.24
C GLN A 251 -6.13 -8.45 -6.52
N ASP A 252 -4.94 -8.33 -7.12
CA ASP A 252 -4.66 -8.89 -8.45
C ASP A 252 -4.42 -10.39 -8.42
N LEU A 253 -4.76 -11.04 -9.53
CA LEU A 253 -4.28 -12.38 -9.84
C LEU A 253 -2.81 -12.31 -10.24
N TYR A 254 -2.04 -13.31 -9.85
CA TYR A 254 -0.61 -13.40 -10.18
C TYR A 254 -0.40 -13.57 -11.69
N THR A 255 -1.13 -14.49 -12.28
CA THR A 255 -1.17 -14.72 -13.73
C THR A 255 -2.62 -14.63 -14.20
N PRO A 256 -2.93 -13.87 -15.25
CA PRO A 256 -4.27 -13.82 -15.82
C PRO A 256 -4.81 -15.20 -16.17
N GLY A 257 -6.02 -15.52 -15.75
CA GLY A 257 -6.67 -16.81 -16.03
C GLY A 257 -6.28 -17.95 -15.07
N HIS A 258 -5.47 -17.69 -14.06
CA HIS A 258 -5.17 -18.60 -12.95
C HIS A 258 -5.82 -18.11 -11.65
N ASP A 259 -6.15 -19.03 -10.74
CA ASP A 259 -6.89 -18.74 -9.51
C ASP A 259 -5.98 -18.39 -8.32
N SER A 260 -4.82 -17.79 -8.58
CA SER A 260 -3.89 -17.42 -7.50
C SER A 260 -3.78 -15.91 -7.37
N SER A 261 -4.08 -15.40 -6.18
CA SER A 261 -3.95 -13.99 -5.83
C SER A 261 -2.53 -13.66 -5.35
N VAL A 262 -2.08 -12.44 -5.65
CA VAL A 262 -0.75 -11.94 -5.30
C VAL A 262 -0.61 -11.72 -3.80
N GLN A 263 0.58 -12.02 -3.28
CA GLN A 263 1.05 -11.58 -1.96
C GLN A 263 2.37 -10.84 -2.08
N ARG A 264 2.55 -9.84 -1.21
CA ARG A 264 3.71 -8.94 -1.21
C ARG A 264 4.36 -8.84 0.18
N GLY A 265 5.60 -8.36 0.22
CA GLY A 265 6.30 -7.92 1.42
C GLY A 265 7.23 -8.96 2.06
N GLY A 266 6.98 -10.24 1.92
CA GLY A 266 7.66 -11.26 2.73
C GLY A 266 7.02 -11.41 4.11
N SER A 267 7.63 -12.22 4.96
CA SER A 267 7.17 -12.43 6.35
C SER A 267 8.34 -12.70 7.28
N PHE A 268 8.08 -12.78 8.58
CA PHE A 268 9.06 -13.09 9.62
C PHE A 268 9.82 -14.41 9.40
N ASP A 269 9.28 -15.31 8.60
CA ASP A 269 9.87 -16.63 8.25
C ASP A 269 10.76 -16.58 7.01
N PHE A 270 11.01 -15.41 6.42
CA PHE A 270 11.79 -15.24 5.21
C PHE A 270 13.04 -14.41 5.47
N GLY A 271 14.23 -14.97 5.11
CA GLY A 271 15.52 -14.30 5.21
C GLY A 271 16.33 -14.36 3.91
N GLY A 272 15.84 -15.06 2.88
CA GLY A 272 16.56 -15.25 1.61
C GLY A 272 16.64 -13.99 0.75
N ARG A 273 17.85 -13.64 0.29
CA ARG A 273 18.15 -12.43 -0.50
C ARG A 273 17.17 -12.15 -1.63
N GLY A 274 16.80 -13.15 -2.43
CA GLY A 274 15.92 -12.98 -3.58
C GLY A 274 14.45 -12.81 -3.21
N LEU A 275 14.04 -13.32 -2.06
CA LEU A 275 12.65 -13.37 -1.61
C LEU A 275 12.19 -12.09 -0.91
N LEU A 276 13.14 -11.25 -0.49
CA LEU A 276 12.90 -10.02 0.27
C LEU A 276 13.02 -8.75 -0.58
N THR A 277 13.27 -8.89 -1.91
CA THR A 277 13.29 -7.71 -2.78
C THR A 277 11.93 -7.04 -2.83
N SER A 278 11.90 -5.71 -2.90
CA SER A 278 10.64 -4.94 -3.01
C SER A 278 9.78 -5.37 -4.21
N SER A 279 10.38 -5.99 -5.22
CA SER A 279 9.70 -6.47 -6.42
C SER A 279 9.33 -7.95 -6.39
N TYR A 280 9.61 -8.68 -5.29
CA TYR A 280 9.21 -10.07 -5.17
C TYR A 280 7.70 -10.20 -4.94
N ARG A 281 7.13 -11.24 -5.53
CA ARG A 281 5.71 -11.61 -5.40
C ARG A 281 5.61 -13.09 -5.09
N SER A 282 4.78 -13.42 -4.12
CA SER A 282 4.24 -14.76 -3.92
C SER A 282 2.80 -14.81 -4.43
N SER A 283 2.26 -16.01 -4.57
CA SER A 283 0.86 -16.19 -4.96
C SER A 283 0.29 -17.47 -4.39
N HIS A 284 -0.99 -17.44 -4.02
CA HIS A 284 -1.72 -18.58 -3.50
C HIS A 284 -3.20 -18.52 -3.93
N PRO A 285 -3.90 -19.68 -3.95
CA PRO A 285 -5.35 -19.71 -4.17
C PRO A 285 -6.10 -18.81 -3.18
N PRO A 286 -7.23 -18.19 -3.58
CA PRO A 286 -7.94 -17.20 -2.73
C PRO A 286 -8.42 -17.74 -1.38
N GLY A 287 -8.76 -19.02 -1.30
CA GLY A 287 -9.16 -19.68 -0.04
C GLY A 287 -7.99 -20.14 0.85
N TRP A 288 -6.74 -19.98 0.39
CA TRP A 288 -5.57 -20.42 1.16
C TRP A 288 -5.34 -19.55 2.40
N ARG A 289 -4.97 -20.19 3.51
CA ARG A 289 -4.68 -19.53 4.79
C ARG A 289 -3.32 -19.95 5.29
N SER A 290 -2.59 -19.01 5.89
CA SER A 290 -1.30 -19.27 6.51
C SER A 290 -1.08 -18.32 7.68
N PHE A 291 -0.38 -18.81 8.69
CA PHE A 291 0.13 -17.99 9.79
C PHE A 291 1.19 -16.96 9.36
N LEU A 292 1.61 -16.99 8.10
CA LEU A 292 2.53 -16.01 7.49
C LEU A 292 1.79 -14.94 6.69
N SER A 293 0.46 -15.06 6.52
CA SER A 293 -0.31 -14.22 5.60
C SER A 293 -1.39 -13.44 6.31
N GLY A 294 -1.32 -12.14 6.14
CA GLY A 294 -2.27 -11.13 6.55
C GLY A 294 -2.62 -10.21 5.37
N PHE A 295 -2.99 -8.96 5.66
CA PHE A 295 -3.33 -7.96 4.66
C PHE A 295 -3.32 -6.54 5.24
N ARG A 296 -3.31 -5.54 4.36
CA ARG A 296 -3.69 -4.15 4.69
C ARG A 296 -4.77 -3.63 3.75
N CYS A 297 -5.51 -2.62 4.21
CA CYS A 297 -6.59 -2.02 3.42
C CYS A 297 -6.13 -0.76 2.72
N VAL A 298 -6.79 -0.45 1.61
CA VAL A 298 -6.76 0.85 0.95
C VAL A 298 -8.16 1.44 0.87
N VAL A 299 -8.23 2.77 0.75
CA VAL A 299 -9.46 3.52 0.45
C VAL A 299 -9.30 4.20 -0.88
N VAL A 300 -10.26 3.98 -1.79
CA VAL A 300 -10.30 4.66 -3.09
C VAL A 300 -10.76 6.10 -2.89
N VAL A 301 -10.02 7.07 -3.45
CA VAL A 301 -10.36 8.49 -3.40
C VAL A 301 -10.67 9.00 -4.81
N GLY A 302 -11.71 9.82 -4.92
CA GLY A 302 -12.05 10.51 -6.18
C GLY A 302 -12.87 9.70 -7.18
N GLY A 303 -13.64 8.70 -6.74
CA GLY A 303 -14.73 8.11 -7.50
C GLY A 303 -16.06 8.50 -6.85
N SER A 304 -16.95 9.21 -7.56
CA SER A 304 -18.37 9.11 -7.23
C SER A 304 -18.73 7.62 -7.28
N SER A 305 -19.32 7.12 -6.19
CA SER A 305 -19.92 5.76 -6.19
C SER A 305 -20.84 5.61 -7.40
N PRO A 306 -20.83 4.44 -8.07
CA PRO A 306 -21.73 4.16 -9.16
C PRO A 306 -23.20 4.26 -8.73
#